data_096f32792babf2387681c96ddd825e49
#
_entry.id   096f32792babf2387681c96ddd825e49
#
_cell.length_a   1.000
_cell.length_b   1.000
_cell.length_c   1.000
_cell.angle_alpha   90.00
_cell.angle_beta   90.00
_cell.angle_gamma   90.00
#
_symmetry.space_group_name_H-M   'P 1'
#
loop_
_entity.id
_entity.type
_entity.pdbx_description
1 polymer ?
#
loop_
_entity_poly.entity_id
_entity_poly.type
_entity_poly.pdbx_seq_one_letter_code
_entity_poly.pdbx_strand_id
1 'polypeptide(L)'
;MPDGTTTTATTNDLRRDLAAAYRLIALNRMDDGIYTHISARLPEGPDGEKRFLLNPYGLRFDEVTPDNLVTIDETGAVIDDPYGAGVNAAGFTIHSAVHMARHDAVCVLHTHTVAGVAVSSVQEGLLPLNQWSAQFFGQVAFHDYEGIALNLEERARIVSDLGDKRVMLLRNHGTLLLGRSVAEAVKYALNLERSCKAQVAALGMGLTPVVLPDDVAAHTAGQYARAYDKMEEQGGPDPEWDAMLRQLDSQTPGWAG
;
A
#
# COMPACT_ATOMS: atom_id res chain seq x y z
N MET A 1 18.58 13.05 -29.47
CA MET A 1 17.43 12.37 -28.88
C MET A 1 17.97 11.38 -27.88
N PRO A 2 17.89 11.56 -26.56
CA PRO A 2 18.21 10.49 -25.64
C PRO A 2 17.05 9.47 -25.69
N ASP A 3 17.44 8.24 -25.91
CA ASP A 3 16.58 7.07 -25.94
C ASP A 3 15.90 6.92 -24.57
N GLY A 4 14.57 7.09 -24.53
CA GLY A 4 13.77 7.01 -23.31
C GLY A 4 13.57 5.56 -22.88
N THR A 5 14.63 4.88 -22.49
CA THR A 5 14.54 3.59 -21.83
C THR A 5 14.03 3.80 -20.41
N THR A 6 12.73 3.66 -20.21
CA THR A 6 12.16 3.45 -18.88
C THR A 6 12.81 2.19 -18.32
N THR A 7 13.77 2.34 -17.41
CA THR A 7 14.44 1.21 -16.78
C THR A 7 13.40 0.51 -15.90
N THR A 8 12.89 -0.63 -16.33
CA THR A 8 12.03 -1.48 -15.50
C THR A 8 12.83 -1.91 -14.28
N ALA A 9 12.29 -1.68 -13.07
CA ALA A 9 12.93 -2.09 -11.83
C ALA A 9 13.29 -3.59 -11.88
N THR A 10 14.50 -3.92 -11.49
CA THR A 10 14.92 -5.33 -11.43
C THR A 10 14.23 -6.05 -10.27
N THR A 11 14.24 -7.38 -10.30
CA THR A 11 13.74 -8.20 -9.17
C THR A 11 14.47 -7.85 -7.86
N ASN A 12 15.76 -7.57 -7.90
CA ASN A 12 16.54 -7.21 -6.72
C ASN A 12 16.15 -5.83 -6.19
N ASP A 13 15.90 -4.85 -7.07
CA ASP A 13 15.40 -3.53 -6.68
C ASP A 13 14.04 -3.66 -5.99
N LEU A 14 13.13 -4.46 -6.55
CA LEU A 14 11.81 -4.68 -5.96
C LEU A 14 11.88 -5.39 -4.61
N ARG A 15 12.77 -6.36 -4.42
CA ARG A 15 12.99 -7.02 -3.12
C ARG A 15 13.49 -6.01 -2.09
N ARG A 16 14.46 -5.18 -2.45
CA ARG A 16 15.00 -4.13 -1.59
C ARG A 16 13.93 -3.10 -1.22
N ASP A 17 13.20 -2.60 -2.20
CA ASP A 17 12.15 -1.60 -1.97
C ASP A 17 11.01 -2.16 -1.11
N LEU A 18 10.59 -3.42 -1.34
CA LEU A 18 9.55 -4.05 -0.55
C LEU A 18 10.00 -4.28 0.90
N ALA A 19 11.23 -4.72 1.14
CA ALA A 19 11.78 -4.82 2.49
C ALA A 19 11.83 -3.44 3.17
N ALA A 20 12.24 -2.39 2.44
CA ALA A 20 12.19 -1.01 2.92
C ALA A 20 10.77 -0.59 3.31
N ALA A 21 9.77 -0.94 2.49
CA ALA A 21 8.36 -0.65 2.79
C ALA A 21 7.93 -1.26 4.12
N TYR A 22 8.20 -2.54 4.34
CA TYR A 22 7.91 -3.22 5.61
C TYR A 22 8.55 -2.50 6.80
N ARG A 23 9.84 -2.19 6.70
CA ARG A 23 10.59 -1.48 7.75
C ARG A 23 10.05 -0.08 8.00
N LEU A 24 9.70 0.68 6.96
CA LEU A 24 9.12 2.01 7.09
C LEU A 24 7.74 1.98 7.75
N ILE A 25 6.90 1.01 7.43
CA ILE A 25 5.60 0.83 8.04
C ILE A 25 5.75 0.48 9.53
N ALA A 26 6.67 -0.43 9.89
CA ALA A 26 6.99 -0.73 11.29
C ALA A 26 7.55 0.49 12.03
N LEU A 27 8.49 1.22 11.43
CA LEU A 27 9.09 2.42 12.01
C LEU A 27 8.04 3.50 12.34
N ASN A 28 6.99 3.59 11.51
CA ASN A 28 5.86 4.49 11.71
C ASN A 28 4.75 3.88 12.60
N ARG A 29 4.96 2.69 13.17
CA ARG A 29 4.00 1.97 14.05
C ARG A 29 2.65 1.75 13.37
N MET A 30 2.70 1.32 12.12
CA MET A 30 1.54 1.05 11.29
C MET A 30 1.35 -0.45 11.02
N ASP A 31 2.22 -1.29 11.55
CA ASP A 31 2.13 -2.75 11.54
C ASP A 31 1.15 -3.26 12.61
N ASP A 32 0.68 -4.49 12.44
CA ASP A 32 -0.18 -5.22 13.39
C ASP A 32 0.41 -6.61 13.66
N GLY A 33 1.54 -6.63 14.35
CA GLY A 33 2.25 -7.88 14.65
C GLY A 33 2.64 -8.63 13.39
N ILE A 34 1.96 -9.76 13.11
CA ILE A 34 2.21 -10.62 11.95
C ILE A 34 1.03 -10.66 10.96
N TYR A 35 -0.01 -9.84 11.18
CA TYR A 35 -1.31 -10.01 10.50
C TYR A 35 -1.50 -9.14 9.26
N THR A 36 -0.79 -8.03 9.13
CA THR A 36 -0.83 -7.18 7.94
C THR A 36 0.25 -7.59 6.94
N HIS A 37 0.14 -7.11 5.71
CA HIS A 37 1.00 -7.55 4.62
C HIS A 37 1.14 -6.47 3.55
N ILE A 38 2.26 -6.53 2.84
CA ILE A 38 2.55 -5.72 1.66
C ILE A 38 3.01 -6.68 0.58
N SER A 39 2.50 -6.52 -0.64
CA SER A 39 2.96 -7.33 -1.76
C SER A 39 3.46 -6.47 -2.91
N ALA A 40 4.40 -7.00 -3.66
CA ALA A 40 4.87 -6.39 -4.90
C ALA A 40 4.79 -7.39 -6.06
N ARG A 41 4.31 -6.91 -7.20
CA ARG A 41 4.31 -7.68 -8.45
C ARG A 41 5.72 -7.68 -9.04
N LEU A 42 6.24 -8.86 -9.30
CA LEU A 42 7.47 -9.03 -10.08
C LEU A 42 7.22 -8.82 -11.59
N PRO A 43 8.26 -8.50 -12.36
CA PRO A 43 8.20 -8.63 -13.82
C PRO A 43 7.73 -10.03 -14.22
N GLU A 44 6.94 -10.12 -15.29
CA GLU A 44 6.48 -11.41 -15.80
C GLU A 44 7.66 -12.32 -16.13
N GLY A 45 7.53 -13.59 -15.84
CA GLY A 45 8.50 -14.60 -16.19
C GLY A 45 8.59 -14.84 -17.70
N PRO A 46 9.55 -15.66 -18.18
CA PRO A 46 9.75 -15.92 -19.62
C PRO A 46 8.52 -16.47 -20.34
N ASP A 47 7.69 -17.22 -19.64
CA ASP A 47 6.45 -17.81 -20.18
C ASP A 47 5.19 -17.01 -19.81
N GLY A 48 5.36 -15.75 -19.34
CA GLY A 48 4.27 -14.86 -18.93
C GLY A 48 3.73 -15.16 -17.52
N GLU A 49 4.48 -15.90 -16.70
CA GLU A 49 4.05 -16.22 -15.34
C GLU A 49 4.02 -14.97 -14.47
N LYS A 50 2.90 -14.79 -13.79
CA LYS A 50 2.74 -13.73 -12.79
C LYS A 50 3.26 -14.21 -11.45
N ARG A 51 4.14 -13.39 -10.86
CA ARG A 51 4.78 -13.70 -9.58
C ARG A 51 4.69 -12.49 -8.66
N PHE A 52 4.59 -12.76 -7.36
CA PHE A 52 4.44 -11.74 -6.33
C PHE A 52 5.38 -12.00 -5.18
N LEU A 53 5.88 -10.92 -4.58
CA LEU A 53 6.66 -10.94 -3.35
C LEU A 53 5.75 -10.60 -2.17
N LEU A 54 5.91 -11.32 -1.06
CA LEU A 54 5.28 -11.05 0.24
C LEU A 54 6.26 -11.34 1.39
N ASN A 55 5.89 -10.90 2.60
CA ASN A 55 6.63 -11.28 3.80
C ASN A 55 6.38 -12.76 4.17
N PRO A 56 7.37 -13.42 4.77
CA PRO A 56 7.16 -14.72 5.40
C PRO A 56 6.13 -14.62 6.52
N TYR A 57 5.22 -15.60 6.59
CA TYR A 57 4.26 -15.66 7.69
C TYR A 57 4.96 -15.87 9.02
N GLY A 58 4.56 -15.09 10.03
CA GLY A 58 5.15 -15.17 11.38
C GLY A 58 6.30 -14.20 11.65
N LEU A 59 6.85 -13.53 10.62
CA LEU A 59 7.79 -12.43 10.84
C LEU A 59 7.04 -11.10 11.02
N ARG A 60 7.51 -10.29 11.96
CA ARG A 60 7.09 -8.89 12.07
C ARG A 60 7.71 -8.08 10.93
N PHE A 61 7.14 -6.96 10.64
CA PHE A 61 7.61 -6.08 9.57
C PHE A 61 9.05 -5.59 9.75
N ASP A 62 9.50 -5.39 10.98
CA ASP A 62 10.89 -5.01 11.31
C ASP A 62 11.90 -6.17 11.19
N GLU A 63 11.45 -7.39 10.90
CA GLU A 63 12.30 -8.56 10.66
C GLU A 63 12.44 -8.89 9.16
N VAL A 64 11.63 -8.25 8.30
CA VAL A 64 11.66 -8.50 6.86
C VAL A 64 12.94 -7.91 6.23
N THR A 65 13.59 -8.71 5.40
CA THR A 65 14.78 -8.35 4.61
C THR A 65 14.58 -8.71 3.14
N PRO A 66 15.35 -8.15 2.21
CA PRO A 66 15.27 -8.55 0.80
C PRO A 66 15.42 -10.07 0.58
N ASP A 67 16.26 -10.72 1.39
CA ASP A 67 16.61 -12.12 1.23
C ASP A 67 15.59 -13.11 1.80
N ASN A 68 14.74 -12.67 2.75
CA ASN A 68 13.73 -13.56 3.35
C ASN A 68 12.33 -13.42 2.73
N LEU A 69 12.12 -12.52 1.76
CA LEU A 69 10.83 -12.39 1.06
C LEU A 69 10.47 -13.67 0.31
N VAL A 70 9.19 -14.05 0.43
CA VAL A 70 8.61 -15.22 -0.25
C VAL A 70 8.14 -14.82 -1.63
N THR A 71 8.38 -15.67 -2.62
CA THR A 71 7.82 -15.55 -3.98
C THR A 71 6.70 -16.55 -4.16
N ILE A 72 5.55 -16.09 -4.61
CA ILE A 72 4.37 -16.92 -4.94
C ILE A 72 3.92 -16.68 -6.37
N ASP A 73 3.17 -17.61 -6.92
CA ASP A 73 2.48 -17.46 -8.21
C ASP A 73 1.08 -16.86 -8.04
N GLU A 74 0.34 -16.75 -9.14
CA GLU A 74 -1.02 -16.21 -9.19
C GLU A 74 -2.06 -17.07 -8.48
N THR A 75 -1.74 -18.34 -8.21
CA THR A 75 -2.60 -19.28 -7.46
C THR A 75 -2.33 -19.24 -5.96
N GLY A 76 -1.23 -18.62 -5.54
CA GLY A 76 -0.72 -18.58 -4.18
C GLY A 76 0.24 -19.73 -3.85
N ALA A 77 0.61 -20.53 -4.86
CA ALA A 77 1.63 -21.56 -4.66
C ALA A 77 3.00 -20.92 -4.46
N VAL A 78 3.72 -21.42 -3.47
CA VAL A 78 5.05 -20.92 -3.12
C VAL A 78 6.05 -21.40 -4.18
N ILE A 79 6.74 -20.43 -4.81
CA ILE A 79 7.82 -20.68 -5.78
C ILE A 79 9.18 -20.69 -5.07
N ASP A 80 9.40 -19.73 -4.16
CA ASP A 80 10.63 -19.57 -3.41
C ASP A 80 10.31 -19.07 -2.00
N ASP A 81 10.79 -19.75 -0.98
CA ASP A 81 10.60 -19.43 0.43
C ASP A 81 11.89 -19.67 1.21
N PRO A 82 12.80 -18.70 1.23
CA PRO A 82 14.07 -18.84 1.94
C PRO A 82 13.91 -19.04 3.45
N TYR A 83 12.79 -18.61 4.03
CA TYR A 83 12.53 -18.73 5.45
C TYR A 83 11.76 -20.00 5.84
N GLY A 84 10.99 -20.59 4.90
CA GLY A 84 10.28 -21.83 5.10
C GLY A 84 8.96 -21.71 5.88
N ALA A 85 8.36 -20.51 5.93
CA ALA A 85 7.12 -20.24 6.71
C ALA A 85 5.87 -20.04 5.85
N GLY A 86 6.00 -19.99 4.53
CA GLY A 86 4.91 -19.64 3.62
C GLY A 86 4.43 -18.19 3.77
N VAL A 87 3.21 -17.93 3.34
CA VAL A 87 2.57 -16.61 3.39
C VAL A 87 1.22 -16.66 4.11
N ASN A 88 0.71 -15.50 4.52
CA ASN A 88 -0.63 -15.39 5.09
C ASN A 88 -1.70 -15.61 4.01
N ALA A 89 -2.57 -16.62 4.19
CA ALA A 89 -3.61 -16.97 3.24
C ALA A 89 -4.66 -15.86 3.03
N ALA A 90 -5.03 -15.12 4.10
CA ALA A 90 -5.95 -13.99 4.00
C ALA A 90 -5.31 -12.84 3.19
N GLY A 91 -4.02 -12.58 3.41
CA GLY A 91 -3.25 -11.62 2.63
C GLY A 91 -3.22 -11.96 1.15
N PHE A 92 -2.99 -13.22 0.83
CA PHE A 92 -3.04 -13.67 -0.56
C PHE A 92 -4.41 -13.42 -1.19
N THR A 93 -5.51 -13.73 -0.50
CA THR A 93 -6.87 -13.57 -1.03
C THR A 93 -7.13 -12.13 -1.49
N ILE A 94 -6.86 -11.15 -0.64
CA ILE A 94 -7.08 -9.72 -0.94
C ILE A 94 -6.11 -9.23 -2.02
N HIS A 95 -4.81 -9.47 -1.82
CA HIS A 95 -3.76 -8.89 -2.67
C HIS A 95 -3.77 -9.47 -4.08
N SER A 96 -3.96 -10.79 -4.21
CA SER A 96 -4.04 -11.43 -5.53
C SER A 96 -5.25 -10.94 -6.33
N ALA A 97 -6.40 -10.72 -5.68
CA ALA A 97 -7.58 -10.16 -6.35
C ALA A 97 -7.24 -8.82 -7.02
N VAL A 98 -6.60 -7.92 -6.25
CA VAL A 98 -6.21 -6.60 -6.74
C VAL A 98 -5.14 -6.69 -7.82
N HIS A 99 -4.06 -7.43 -7.58
CA HIS A 99 -2.99 -7.56 -8.57
C HIS A 99 -3.46 -8.15 -9.90
N MET A 100 -4.39 -9.12 -9.87
CA MET A 100 -4.90 -9.73 -11.09
C MET A 100 -5.83 -8.80 -11.88
N ALA A 101 -6.58 -7.94 -11.20
CA ALA A 101 -7.54 -7.02 -11.83
C ALA A 101 -6.90 -5.68 -12.24
N ARG A 102 -5.84 -5.23 -11.55
CA ARG A 102 -5.23 -3.93 -11.70
C ARG A 102 -3.77 -4.06 -12.13
N HIS A 103 -3.51 -3.93 -13.43
CA HIS A 103 -2.15 -4.00 -13.98
C HIS A 103 -1.25 -2.85 -13.51
N ASP A 104 -1.83 -1.71 -13.15
CA ASP A 104 -1.15 -0.55 -12.59
C ASP A 104 -0.82 -0.68 -11.09
N ALA A 105 -1.31 -1.74 -10.42
CA ALA A 105 -0.96 -2.04 -9.04
C ALA A 105 0.34 -2.86 -9.00
N VAL A 106 1.48 -2.20 -8.96
CA VAL A 106 2.78 -2.84 -8.72
C VAL A 106 2.92 -3.24 -7.26
N CYS A 107 2.44 -2.40 -6.35
CA CYS A 107 2.43 -2.67 -4.90
C CYS A 107 1.01 -2.57 -4.34
N VAL A 108 0.67 -3.51 -3.46
CA VAL A 108 -0.57 -3.48 -2.65
C VAL A 108 -0.16 -3.52 -1.18
N LEU A 109 -0.71 -2.60 -0.39
CA LEU A 109 -0.37 -2.39 1.02
C LEU A 109 -1.64 -2.38 1.86
N HIS A 110 -1.67 -3.20 2.90
CA HIS A 110 -2.80 -3.32 3.83
C HIS A 110 -2.35 -3.11 5.27
N THR A 111 -3.08 -2.28 6.02
CA THR A 111 -2.80 -2.00 7.43
C THR A 111 -4.05 -1.98 8.29
N HIS A 112 -3.86 -2.29 9.59
CA HIS A 112 -4.88 -2.22 10.64
C HIS A 112 -4.56 -1.12 11.67
N THR A 113 -4.10 0.05 11.23
CA THR A 113 -3.82 1.14 12.17
C THR A 113 -5.07 1.56 12.92
N VAL A 114 -4.95 1.93 14.20
CA VAL A 114 -6.11 2.33 15.01
C VAL A 114 -6.90 3.48 14.36
N ALA A 115 -6.21 4.46 13.78
CA ALA A 115 -6.87 5.58 13.11
C ALA A 115 -7.52 5.15 11.78
N GLY A 116 -6.86 4.28 11.00
CA GLY A 116 -7.41 3.71 9.77
C GLY A 116 -8.66 2.88 10.04
N VAL A 117 -8.62 1.99 11.04
CA VAL A 117 -9.78 1.20 11.48
C VAL A 117 -10.90 2.12 11.95
N ALA A 118 -10.61 3.13 12.79
CA ALA A 118 -11.63 4.07 13.27
C ALA A 118 -12.34 4.79 12.11
N VAL A 119 -11.59 5.27 11.11
CA VAL A 119 -12.15 5.97 9.94
C VAL A 119 -12.89 4.98 9.02
N SER A 120 -12.43 3.73 8.88
CA SER A 120 -13.16 2.72 8.11
C SER A 120 -14.47 2.28 8.76
N SER A 121 -14.62 2.51 10.08
CA SER A 121 -15.78 2.09 10.87
C SER A 121 -16.89 3.17 10.98
N VAL A 122 -16.70 4.34 10.38
CA VAL A 122 -17.73 5.39 10.36
C VAL A 122 -18.34 5.52 8.97
N GLN A 123 -19.64 5.88 8.92
CA GLN A 123 -20.43 5.93 7.68
C GLN A 123 -19.79 6.85 6.63
N GLU A 124 -19.30 8.01 7.06
CA GLU A 124 -18.73 9.03 6.20
C GLU A 124 -17.35 8.62 5.62
N GLY A 125 -16.62 7.73 6.32
CA GLY A 125 -15.26 7.38 5.98
C GLY A 125 -14.30 8.56 6.12
N LEU A 126 -13.40 8.74 5.16
CA LEU A 126 -12.40 9.81 5.16
C LEU A 126 -13.01 11.14 4.67
N LEU A 127 -12.98 12.14 5.53
CA LEU A 127 -13.44 13.50 5.24
C LEU A 127 -12.29 14.39 4.72
N PRO A 128 -12.54 15.30 3.77
CA PRO A 128 -11.53 16.26 3.29
C PRO A 128 -11.34 17.41 4.29
N LEU A 129 -10.66 17.14 5.42
CA LEU A 129 -10.47 18.12 6.50
C LEU A 129 -9.16 18.92 6.37
N ASN A 130 -8.20 18.45 5.56
CA ASN A 130 -6.89 19.05 5.47
C ASN A 130 -6.19 18.66 4.15
N GLN A 131 -5.01 19.21 3.91
CA GLN A 131 -4.24 18.98 2.69
C GLN A 131 -3.95 17.48 2.45
N TRP A 132 -3.64 16.70 3.49
CA TRP A 132 -3.36 15.28 3.35
C TRP A 132 -4.61 14.51 2.91
N SER A 133 -5.76 14.75 3.58
CA SER A 133 -7.01 14.07 3.23
C SER A 133 -7.57 14.52 1.87
N ALA A 134 -7.34 15.76 1.46
CA ALA A 134 -7.72 16.28 0.15
C ALA A 134 -7.02 15.54 -1.00
N GLN A 135 -5.83 14.96 -0.78
CA GLN A 135 -5.16 14.08 -1.75
C GLN A 135 -6.08 12.93 -2.22
N PHE A 136 -6.89 12.40 -1.31
CA PHE A 136 -7.73 11.23 -1.53
C PHE A 136 -9.17 11.57 -1.95
N PHE A 137 -9.49 12.83 -2.17
CA PHE A 137 -10.83 13.24 -2.57
C PHE A 137 -11.24 12.58 -3.88
N GLY A 138 -12.35 11.84 -3.87
CA GLY A 138 -12.83 11.05 -5.02
C GLY A 138 -12.02 9.78 -5.32
N GLN A 139 -10.99 9.45 -4.52
CA GLN A 139 -10.09 8.31 -4.72
C GLN A 139 -10.28 7.17 -3.71
N VAL A 140 -11.25 7.29 -2.81
CA VAL A 140 -11.52 6.29 -1.78
C VAL A 140 -12.70 5.42 -2.18
N ALA A 141 -12.47 4.11 -2.25
CA ALA A 141 -13.49 3.07 -2.36
C ALA A 141 -13.85 2.52 -0.98
N PHE A 142 -14.95 1.80 -0.89
CA PHE A 142 -15.39 1.12 0.33
C PHE A 142 -15.74 -0.32 0.01
N HIS A 143 -15.39 -1.23 0.90
CA HIS A 143 -15.80 -2.62 0.85
C HIS A 143 -16.37 -3.03 2.19
N ASP A 144 -17.56 -3.61 2.21
CA ASP A 144 -18.24 -4.03 3.43
C ASP A 144 -17.54 -5.22 4.08
N TYR A 145 -17.60 -5.29 5.42
CA TYR A 145 -16.96 -6.37 6.17
C TYR A 145 -17.71 -7.69 6.02
N GLU A 146 -17.07 -8.69 5.44
CA GLU A 146 -17.62 -10.03 5.22
C GLU A 146 -17.02 -11.10 6.14
N GLY A 147 -16.18 -10.70 7.10
CA GLY A 147 -15.43 -11.59 7.99
C GLY A 147 -13.93 -11.57 7.68
N ILE A 148 -13.21 -12.61 8.14
CA ILE A 148 -11.79 -12.76 7.78
C ILE A 148 -11.73 -13.20 6.31
N ALA A 149 -10.97 -12.49 5.48
CA ALA A 149 -10.89 -12.66 4.02
C ALA A 149 -10.23 -14.00 3.61
N LEU A 150 -10.93 -15.09 3.84
CA LEU A 150 -10.52 -16.45 3.44
C LEU A 150 -11.35 -16.98 2.27
N ASN A 151 -12.47 -16.31 1.96
CA ASN A 151 -13.37 -16.73 0.89
C ASN A 151 -12.93 -16.16 -0.46
N LEU A 152 -12.58 -17.03 -1.40
CA LEU A 152 -12.16 -16.62 -2.75
C LEU A 152 -13.28 -15.92 -3.54
N GLU A 153 -14.54 -16.11 -3.19
CA GLU A 153 -15.67 -15.39 -3.84
C GLU A 153 -15.70 -13.90 -3.49
N GLU A 154 -15.14 -13.50 -2.33
CA GLU A 154 -15.00 -12.10 -1.92
C GLU A 154 -14.10 -11.32 -2.89
N ARG A 155 -13.14 -11.99 -3.55
CA ARG A 155 -12.19 -11.36 -4.50
C ARG A 155 -12.90 -10.55 -5.59
N ALA A 156 -13.97 -11.09 -6.16
CA ALA A 156 -14.70 -10.41 -7.23
C ALA A 156 -15.41 -9.14 -6.72
N ARG A 157 -15.90 -9.17 -5.47
CA ARG A 157 -16.55 -8.01 -4.84
C ARG A 157 -15.53 -6.94 -4.47
N ILE A 158 -14.40 -7.30 -3.88
CA ILE A 158 -13.29 -6.37 -3.62
C ILE A 158 -12.87 -5.64 -4.89
N VAL A 159 -12.69 -6.36 -5.99
CA VAL A 159 -12.31 -5.77 -7.29
C VAL A 159 -13.40 -4.85 -7.82
N SER A 160 -14.66 -5.28 -7.74
CA SER A 160 -15.81 -4.47 -8.18
C SER A 160 -15.92 -3.15 -7.40
N ASP A 161 -15.77 -3.23 -6.08
CA ASP A 161 -15.89 -2.08 -5.19
C ASP A 161 -14.70 -1.13 -5.32
N LEU A 162 -13.50 -1.67 -5.53
CA LEU A 162 -12.30 -0.88 -5.74
C LEU A 162 -12.37 -0.05 -7.03
N GLY A 163 -12.86 -0.65 -8.11
CA GLY A 163 -12.96 0.01 -9.41
C GLY A 163 -11.61 0.58 -9.87
N ASP A 164 -11.61 1.87 -10.21
CA ASP A 164 -10.42 2.64 -10.63
C ASP A 164 -9.68 3.33 -9.47
N LYS A 165 -10.16 3.18 -8.23
CA LYS A 165 -9.60 3.86 -7.06
C LYS A 165 -8.26 3.27 -6.63
N ARG A 166 -7.49 4.08 -5.90
CA ARG A 166 -6.17 3.69 -5.37
C ARG A 166 -6.19 3.40 -3.88
N VAL A 167 -7.25 3.78 -3.18
CA VAL A 167 -7.44 3.59 -1.75
C VAL A 167 -8.79 2.94 -1.53
N MET A 168 -8.83 1.96 -0.65
CA MET A 168 -10.07 1.35 -0.18
C MET A 168 -10.08 1.33 1.35
N LEU A 169 -11.17 1.78 1.93
CA LEU A 169 -11.50 1.55 3.32
C LEU A 169 -12.29 0.24 3.41
N LEU A 170 -11.64 -0.78 3.97
CA LEU A 170 -12.30 -2.03 4.34
C LEU A 170 -13.10 -1.75 5.61
N ARG A 171 -14.43 -1.71 5.50
CA ARG A 171 -15.34 -1.35 6.60
C ARG A 171 -15.05 -2.20 7.84
N ASN A 172 -14.91 -1.55 9.01
CA ASN A 172 -14.64 -2.20 10.29
C ASN A 172 -13.38 -3.07 10.35
N HIS A 173 -12.45 -2.88 9.40
CA HIS A 173 -11.28 -3.76 9.26
C HIS A 173 -9.97 -2.94 9.14
N GLY A 174 -9.85 -2.09 8.15
CA GLY A 174 -8.61 -1.35 7.93
C GLY A 174 -8.54 -0.65 6.58
N THR A 175 -7.33 -0.47 6.07
CA THR A 175 -7.06 0.25 4.82
C THR A 175 -6.32 -0.61 3.82
N LEU A 176 -6.64 -0.46 2.54
CA LEU A 176 -5.95 -1.08 1.41
C LEU A 176 -5.53 0.02 0.43
N LEU A 177 -4.28 -0.02 0.00
CA LEU A 177 -3.69 0.99 -0.88
C LEU A 177 -2.95 0.35 -2.05
N LEU A 178 -3.01 1.00 -3.20
CA LEU A 178 -2.34 0.59 -4.42
C LEU A 178 -1.32 1.64 -4.84
N GLY A 179 -0.14 1.18 -5.26
CA GLY A 179 0.89 2.03 -5.86
C GLY A 179 1.39 1.48 -7.18
N ARG A 180 1.75 2.38 -8.11
CA ARG A 180 2.46 2.04 -9.36
C ARG A 180 3.93 1.67 -9.10
N SER A 181 4.38 1.94 -7.86
CA SER A 181 5.64 1.49 -7.30
C SER A 181 5.48 1.23 -5.81
N VAL A 182 6.45 0.57 -5.20
CA VAL A 182 6.51 0.39 -3.74
C VAL A 182 6.59 1.74 -3.03
N ALA A 183 7.40 2.64 -3.54
CA ALA A 183 7.55 4.00 -3.00
C ALA A 183 6.22 4.76 -2.99
N GLU A 184 5.44 4.71 -4.09
CA GLU A 184 4.14 5.37 -4.16
C GLU A 184 3.16 4.80 -3.14
N ALA A 185 3.08 3.46 -2.99
CA ALA A 185 2.22 2.81 -2.02
C ALA A 185 2.53 3.23 -0.59
N VAL A 186 3.81 3.29 -0.22
CA VAL A 186 4.25 3.73 1.12
C VAL A 186 3.90 5.20 1.36
N LYS A 187 4.13 6.09 0.39
CA LYS A 187 3.77 7.52 0.51
C LYS A 187 2.26 7.70 0.70
N TYR A 188 1.45 6.96 -0.05
CA TYR A 188 0.00 6.95 0.13
C TYR A 188 -0.39 6.45 1.53
N ALA A 189 0.21 5.36 2.00
CA ALA A 189 -0.08 4.81 3.32
C ALA A 189 0.24 5.82 4.44
N LEU A 190 1.41 6.46 4.40
CA LEU A 190 1.80 7.47 5.38
C LEU A 190 0.86 8.69 5.37
N ASN A 191 0.46 9.16 4.18
CA ASN A 191 -0.46 10.30 4.07
C ASN A 191 -1.89 9.93 4.48
N LEU A 192 -2.36 8.73 4.15
CA LEU A 192 -3.67 8.24 4.59
C LEU A 192 -3.73 8.13 6.12
N GLU A 193 -2.69 7.56 6.73
CA GLU A 193 -2.61 7.44 8.19
C GLU A 193 -2.58 8.81 8.88
N ARG A 194 -1.81 9.79 8.35
CA ARG A 194 -1.83 11.17 8.82
C ARG A 194 -3.23 11.78 8.72
N SER A 195 -3.93 11.52 7.61
CA SER A 195 -5.31 11.99 7.38
C SER A 195 -6.27 11.40 8.40
N CYS A 196 -6.21 10.07 8.60
CA CYS A 196 -7.05 9.37 9.58
C CYS A 196 -6.77 9.85 11.01
N LYS A 197 -5.52 9.96 11.42
CA LYS A 197 -5.13 10.51 12.73
C LYS A 197 -5.64 11.93 12.94
N ALA A 198 -5.49 12.80 11.94
CA ALA A 198 -5.97 14.18 12.01
C ALA A 198 -7.50 14.24 12.11
N GLN A 199 -8.22 13.38 11.37
CA GLN A 199 -9.67 13.29 11.45
C GLN A 199 -10.14 12.82 12.83
N VAL A 200 -9.58 11.74 13.35
CA VAL A 200 -9.92 11.22 14.68
C VAL A 200 -9.65 12.27 15.75
N ALA A 201 -8.52 12.98 15.67
CA ALA A 201 -8.20 14.04 16.62
C ALA A 201 -9.19 15.22 16.52
N ALA A 202 -9.50 15.68 15.30
CA ALA A 202 -10.41 16.80 15.07
C ALA A 202 -11.83 16.50 15.58
N LEU A 203 -12.37 15.33 15.24
CA LEU A 203 -13.71 14.91 15.69
C LEU A 203 -13.73 14.63 17.20
N GLY A 204 -12.65 14.11 17.76
CA GLY A 204 -12.50 13.85 19.20
C GLY A 204 -12.49 15.12 20.07
N MET A 205 -12.30 16.30 19.50
CA MET A 205 -12.39 17.57 20.24
C MET A 205 -13.85 17.95 20.60
N GLY A 206 -14.86 17.29 20.01
CA GLY A 206 -16.27 17.65 20.21
C GLY A 206 -16.68 18.97 19.58
N LEU A 207 -15.87 19.53 18.70
CA LEU A 207 -16.14 20.73 17.92
C LEU A 207 -16.57 20.35 16.49
N THR A 208 -17.31 21.24 15.83
CA THR A 208 -17.67 21.04 14.42
C THR A 208 -16.43 21.25 13.53
N PRO A 209 -15.99 20.23 12.77
CA PRO A 209 -14.84 20.38 11.91
C PRO A 209 -15.15 21.29 10.71
N VAL A 210 -14.13 22.00 10.22
CA VAL A 210 -14.21 22.71 8.95
C VAL A 210 -13.87 21.72 7.84
N VAL A 211 -14.85 21.38 7.02
CA VAL A 211 -14.69 20.52 5.83
C VAL A 211 -14.31 21.41 4.65
N LEU A 212 -13.35 20.97 3.85
CA LEU A 212 -12.96 21.69 2.62
C LEU A 212 -14.12 21.66 1.62
N PRO A 213 -14.38 22.75 0.88
CA PRO A 213 -15.28 22.72 -0.26
C PRO A 213 -14.83 21.67 -1.29
N ASP A 214 -15.79 21.00 -1.95
CA ASP A 214 -15.52 19.91 -2.89
C ASP A 214 -14.62 20.33 -4.06
N ASP A 215 -14.79 21.54 -4.57
CA ASP A 215 -13.98 22.09 -5.65
C ASP A 215 -12.51 22.31 -5.20
N VAL A 216 -12.28 22.76 -3.97
CA VAL A 216 -10.94 22.91 -3.39
C VAL A 216 -10.30 21.54 -3.14
N ALA A 217 -11.06 20.60 -2.59
CA ALA A 217 -10.59 19.23 -2.37
C ALA A 217 -10.23 18.53 -3.70
N ALA A 218 -11.11 18.63 -4.71
CA ALA A 218 -10.86 18.07 -6.03
C ALA A 218 -9.67 18.73 -6.73
N HIS A 219 -9.52 20.07 -6.62
CA HIS A 219 -8.35 20.76 -7.14
C HIS A 219 -7.06 20.24 -6.53
N THR A 220 -7.04 20.07 -5.20
CA THR A 220 -5.89 19.57 -4.45
C THR A 220 -5.55 18.13 -4.84
N ALA A 221 -6.55 17.24 -4.94
CA ALA A 221 -6.36 15.87 -5.43
C ALA A 221 -5.70 15.86 -6.83
N GLY A 222 -6.18 16.73 -7.74
CA GLY A 222 -5.60 16.89 -9.07
C GLY A 222 -4.16 17.42 -9.05
N GLN A 223 -3.78 18.25 -8.08
CA GLN A 223 -2.38 18.68 -7.93
C GLN A 223 -1.47 17.52 -7.52
N TYR A 224 -1.90 16.69 -6.57
CA TYR A 224 -1.15 15.49 -6.17
C TYR A 224 -1.02 14.50 -7.34
N ALA A 225 -2.11 14.19 -8.05
CA ALA A 225 -2.07 13.28 -9.20
C ALA A 225 -1.04 13.73 -10.25
N ARG A 226 -1.10 14.99 -10.66
CA ARG A 226 -0.13 15.57 -11.63
C ARG A 226 1.31 15.54 -11.13
N ALA A 227 1.54 15.71 -9.83
CA ALA A 227 2.89 15.63 -9.27
C ALA A 227 3.46 14.21 -9.37
N TYR A 228 2.65 13.19 -9.08
CA TYR A 228 3.04 11.79 -9.23
C TYR A 228 3.25 11.41 -10.71
N ASP A 229 2.34 11.80 -11.61
CA ASP A 229 2.45 11.52 -13.03
C ASP A 229 3.72 12.14 -13.63
N LYS A 230 4.01 13.39 -13.28
CA LYS A 230 5.23 14.07 -13.71
C LYS A 230 6.50 13.38 -13.24
N MET A 231 6.50 12.89 -11.99
CA MET A 231 7.65 12.16 -11.43
C MET A 231 7.88 10.84 -12.18
N GLU A 232 6.81 10.11 -12.48
CA GLU A 232 6.87 8.87 -13.26
C GLU A 232 7.36 9.12 -14.69
N GLU A 233 6.81 10.13 -15.39
CA GLU A 233 7.20 10.49 -16.75
C GLU A 233 8.68 10.91 -16.85
N GLN A 234 9.21 11.58 -15.83
CA GLN A 234 10.59 12.04 -15.82
C GLN A 234 11.61 10.92 -15.55
N GLY A 235 11.16 9.78 -14.97
CA GLY A 235 12.00 8.59 -14.75
C GLY A 235 13.27 8.88 -13.96
N GLY A 236 13.19 9.76 -12.98
CA GLY A 236 14.32 10.19 -12.16
C GLY A 236 14.26 9.66 -10.72
N PRO A 237 15.23 10.06 -9.87
CA PRO A 237 15.22 9.72 -8.46
C PRO A 237 13.97 10.31 -7.78
N ASP A 238 13.38 9.56 -6.86
CA ASP A 238 12.29 9.99 -6.00
C ASP A 238 12.90 10.56 -4.70
N PRO A 239 13.02 11.89 -4.53
CA PRO A 239 13.74 12.47 -3.40
C PRO A 239 13.08 12.16 -2.05
N GLU A 240 11.75 11.92 -2.03
CA GLU A 240 11.04 11.54 -0.82
C GLU A 240 11.35 10.09 -0.44
N TRP A 241 11.33 9.18 -1.43
CA TRP A 241 11.74 7.79 -1.23
C TRP A 241 13.20 7.69 -0.79
N ASP A 242 14.11 8.39 -1.46
CA ASP A 242 15.52 8.45 -1.08
C ASP A 242 15.72 8.96 0.35
N ALA A 243 14.91 9.93 0.79
CA ALA A 243 14.97 10.42 2.17
C ALA A 243 14.51 9.36 3.18
N MET A 244 13.46 8.58 2.83
CA MET A 244 12.98 7.48 3.66
C MET A 244 14.01 6.34 3.74
N LEU A 245 14.68 6.01 2.64
CA LEU A 245 15.77 5.01 2.64
C LEU A 245 16.94 5.46 3.53
N ARG A 246 17.38 6.73 3.45
CA ARG A 246 18.41 7.27 4.35
C ARG A 246 17.97 7.25 5.82
N GLN A 247 16.67 7.41 6.10
CA GLN A 247 16.14 7.26 7.46
C GLN A 247 16.30 5.82 7.95
N LEU A 248 15.98 4.83 7.11
CA LEU A 248 16.19 3.42 7.44
C LEU A 248 17.67 3.09 7.67
N ASP A 249 18.54 3.55 6.79
CA ASP A 249 20.00 3.34 6.94
C ASP A 249 20.51 3.86 8.29
N SER A 250 19.96 4.99 8.75
CA SER A 250 20.33 5.60 10.03
C SER A 250 19.72 4.92 11.25
N GLN A 251 18.45 4.48 11.17
CA GLN A 251 17.68 4.02 12.33
C GLN A 251 17.63 2.49 12.46
N THR A 252 17.80 1.78 11.36
CA THR A 252 17.77 0.31 11.28
C THR A 252 18.91 -0.22 10.41
N PRO A 253 20.19 0.02 10.78
CA PRO A 253 21.33 -0.37 9.97
C PRO A 253 21.32 -1.89 9.70
N GLY A 254 21.69 -2.29 8.47
CA GLY A 254 21.68 -3.69 8.05
C GLY A 254 20.30 -4.20 7.59
N TRP A 255 19.32 -3.35 7.42
CA TRP A 255 17.98 -3.75 6.94
C TRP A 255 17.99 -4.30 5.50
N ALA A 256 18.96 -3.89 4.70
CA ALA A 256 19.07 -4.28 3.29
C ALA A 256 19.92 -5.54 3.05
N GLY A 257 20.42 -6.19 4.12
CA GLY A 257 21.29 -7.38 4.05
C GLY A 257 22.74 -7.05 4.28
#